data_4fb7bca2ed261e776939f3c403351941
#
_entry.id   4fb7bca2ed261e776939f3c403351941
#
_cell.length_a   1.000
_cell.length_b   1.000
_cell.length_c   1.000
_cell.angle_alpha   90.00
_cell.angle_beta   90.00
_cell.angle_gamma   90.00
#
_symmetry.space_group_name_H-M   'P 1'
#
loop_
_entity.id
_entity.type
_entity.pdbx_description
1 polymer ?
#
loop_
_entity_poly.entity_id
_entity_poly.type
_entity_poly.pdbx_seq_one_letter_code
_entity_poly.pdbx_strand_id
1 'polypeptide(L)'
;MNHNREILGVVVRTTRKSRHLSQEALAERIGVCKRTIIDIESNTGNPKFEVLYPLVRELDLPLYQVFYPEVEENSELKNVLMQEVSSCSEYEMRVILSVVKSLRVTLKKEKDL
;
A
#
# COMPACT_ATOMS: atom_id res chain seq x y z
N MET A 1 22.32 -3.97 -4.75
CA MET A 1 21.31 -3.28 -4.06
C MET A 1 19.89 -3.64 -4.45
N ASN A 2 19.43 -4.76 -3.94
CA ASN A 2 18.12 -5.29 -4.30
C ASN A 2 17.10 -5.06 -3.19
N HIS A 3 17.32 -4.02 -2.40
CA HIS A 3 16.48 -3.74 -1.25
C HIS A 3 15.01 -3.54 -1.64
N ASN A 4 14.77 -2.88 -2.77
CA ASN A 4 13.42 -2.64 -3.27
C ASN A 4 12.72 -3.95 -3.66
N ARG A 5 13.47 -4.89 -4.23
CA ARG A 5 12.92 -6.21 -4.58
C ARG A 5 12.58 -7.02 -3.34
N GLU A 6 13.42 -6.91 -2.30
CA GLU A 6 13.17 -7.60 -1.04
C GLU A 6 11.89 -7.10 -0.39
N ILE A 7 11.67 -5.80 -0.42
CA ILE A 7 10.44 -5.21 0.13
C ILE A 7 9.23 -5.68 -0.66
N LEU A 8 9.31 -5.65 -1.99
CA LEU A 8 8.22 -6.10 -2.83
C LEU A 8 7.89 -7.57 -2.57
N GLY A 9 8.91 -8.42 -2.51
CA GLY A 9 8.72 -9.84 -2.26
C GLY A 9 8.02 -10.12 -0.95
N VAL A 10 8.43 -9.44 0.11
CA VAL A 10 7.82 -9.58 1.44
C VAL A 10 6.37 -9.11 1.43
N VAL A 11 6.10 -7.95 0.82
CA VAL A 11 4.76 -7.39 0.76
C VAL A 11 3.82 -8.29 -0.03
N VAL A 12 4.28 -8.79 -1.18
CA VAL A 12 3.48 -9.72 -2.00
C VAL A 12 3.14 -10.98 -1.22
N ARG A 13 4.14 -11.59 -0.60
CA ARG A 13 3.96 -12.82 0.15
C ARG A 13 3.02 -12.64 1.34
N THR A 14 3.23 -11.59 2.11
CA THR A 14 2.41 -11.29 3.28
C THR A 14 0.97 -11.04 2.89
N THR A 15 0.75 -10.23 1.86
CA THR A 15 -0.59 -9.90 1.39
C THR A 15 -1.28 -11.13 0.81
N ARG A 16 -0.55 -11.92 0.02
CA ARG A 16 -1.10 -13.14 -0.55
C ARG A 16 -1.58 -14.09 0.54
N LYS A 17 -0.75 -14.29 1.57
CA LYS A 17 -1.10 -15.18 2.67
C LYS A 17 -2.28 -14.65 3.48
N SER A 18 -2.36 -13.35 3.68
CA SER A 18 -3.49 -12.76 4.39
C SER A 18 -4.81 -12.96 3.65
N ARG A 19 -4.74 -13.18 2.34
CA ARG A 19 -5.92 -13.46 1.52
C ARG A 19 -6.15 -14.94 1.29
N HIS A 20 -5.36 -15.78 1.96
CA HIS A 20 -5.49 -17.24 1.88
C HIS A 20 -5.31 -17.77 0.45
N LEU A 21 -4.43 -17.15 -0.32
CA LEU A 21 -4.11 -17.59 -1.67
C LEU A 21 -2.80 -18.34 -1.71
N SER A 22 -2.76 -19.45 -2.46
CA SER A 22 -1.51 -20.10 -2.78
C SER A 22 -0.77 -19.31 -3.86
N GLN A 23 0.52 -19.58 -4.03
CA GLN A 23 1.28 -18.98 -5.14
C GLN A 23 0.66 -19.37 -6.48
N GLU A 24 0.24 -20.60 -6.60
CA GLU A 24 -0.39 -21.10 -7.83
C GLU A 24 -1.72 -20.40 -8.11
N ALA A 25 -2.54 -20.23 -7.08
CA ALA A 25 -3.83 -19.56 -7.22
C ALA A 25 -3.65 -18.09 -7.64
N LEU A 26 -2.69 -17.41 -7.03
CA LEU A 26 -2.39 -16.03 -7.40
C LEU A 26 -1.90 -15.95 -8.85
N ALA A 27 -0.98 -16.83 -9.24
CA ALA A 27 -0.46 -16.87 -10.60
C ALA A 27 -1.58 -17.05 -11.61
N GLU A 28 -2.50 -17.96 -11.33
CA GLU A 28 -3.64 -18.22 -12.20
C GLU A 28 -4.53 -16.98 -12.34
N ARG A 29 -4.78 -16.28 -11.24
CA ARG A 29 -5.63 -15.08 -11.25
C ARG A 29 -5.08 -13.95 -12.09
N ILE A 30 -3.77 -13.79 -12.09
CA ILE A 30 -3.15 -12.68 -12.84
C ILE A 30 -2.58 -13.13 -14.19
N GLY A 31 -2.74 -14.41 -14.54
CA GLY A 31 -2.36 -14.90 -15.86
C GLY A 31 -0.87 -15.09 -16.07
N VAL A 32 -0.14 -15.47 -15.02
CA VAL A 32 1.29 -15.77 -15.13
C VAL A 32 1.55 -17.19 -14.63
N CYS A 33 2.75 -17.69 -14.85
CA CYS A 33 3.12 -19.00 -14.31
C CYS A 33 3.52 -18.88 -12.85
N LYS A 34 3.39 -19.98 -12.11
CA LYS A 34 3.72 -20.02 -10.69
C LYS A 34 5.17 -19.57 -10.45
N ARG A 35 6.08 -19.91 -11.36
CA ARG A 35 7.50 -19.54 -11.24
C ARG A 35 7.68 -18.03 -11.13
N THR A 36 6.87 -17.27 -11.85
CA THR A 36 6.91 -15.80 -11.77
C THR A 36 6.61 -15.31 -10.36
N ILE A 37 5.63 -15.89 -9.71
CA ILE A 37 5.28 -15.52 -8.32
C ILE A 37 6.40 -15.93 -7.38
N ILE A 38 6.92 -17.14 -7.53
CA ILE A 38 8.05 -17.62 -6.70
C ILE A 38 9.23 -16.66 -6.80
N ASP A 39 9.58 -16.26 -8.02
CA ASP A 39 10.72 -15.38 -8.25
C ASP A 39 10.51 -14.00 -7.63
N ILE A 40 9.31 -13.46 -7.72
CA ILE A 40 8.99 -12.18 -7.09
C ILE A 40 9.12 -12.28 -5.56
N GLU A 41 8.56 -13.33 -4.97
CA GLU A 41 8.56 -13.50 -3.51
C GLU A 41 9.94 -13.84 -2.97
N SER A 42 10.79 -14.45 -3.76
CA SER A 42 12.15 -14.81 -3.35
C SER A 42 13.21 -13.77 -3.75
N ASN A 43 12.77 -12.63 -4.28
CA ASN A 43 13.63 -11.50 -4.64
C ASN A 43 14.58 -11.79 -5.80
N THR A 44 14.30 -12.83 -6.59
CA THR A 44 15.12 -13.19 -7.75
C THR A 44 14.49 -12.71 -9.05
N GLY A 45 13.28 -12.19 -8.99
CA GLY A 45 12.58 -11.67 -10.15
C GLY A 45 12.56 -10.15 -10.17
N ASN A 46 12.39 -9.61 -11.35
CA ASN A 46 12.20 -8.18 -11.56
C ASN A 46 10.96 -8.05 -12.45
N PRO A 47 9.78 -7.95 -11.84
CA PRO A 47 8.54 -7.99 -12.61
C PRO A 47 8.41 -6.79 -13.53
N LYS A 48 8.04 -7.05 -14.77
CA LYS A 48 7.70 -6.01 -15.72
C LYS A 48 6.35 -5.39 -15.32
N PHE A 49 6.08 -4.23 -15.86
CA PHE A 49 4.82 -3.54 -15.57
C PHE A 49 3.60 -4.40 -15.88
N GLU A 50 3.66 -5.18 -16.96
CA GLU A 50 2.56 -6.06 -17.37
C GLU A 50 2.22 -7.14 -16.34
N VAL A 51 3.18 -7.47 -15.48
CA VAL A 51 2.97 -8.41 -14.37
C VAL A 51 2.62 -7.66 -13.09
N LEU A 52 3.34 -6.58 -12.83
CA LEU A 52 3.17 -5.80 -11.61
C LEU A 52 1.77 -5.19 -11.51
N TYR A 53 1.25 -4.67 -12.60
CA TYR A 53 -0.04 -4.00 -12.61
C TYR A 53 -1.18 -4.93 -12.16
N PRO A 54 -1.38 -6.11 -12.79
CA PRO A 54 -2.43 -7.03 -12.32
C PRO A 54 -2.17 -7.57 -10.93
N LEU A 55 -0.90 -7.75 -10.56
CA LEU A 55 -0.53 -8.21 -9.23
C LEU A 55 -0.98 -7.22 -8.16
N VAL A 56 -0.69 -5.94 -8.37
CA VAL A 56 -1.08 -4.88 -7.44
C VAL A 56 -2.59 -4.80 -7.31
N ARG A 57 -3.29 -4.89 -8.42
CA ARG A 57 -4.75 -4.78 -8.41
C ARG A 57 -5.41 -6.00 -7.77
N GLU A 58 -4.91 -7.20 -8.04
CA GLU A 58 -5.50 -8.42 -7.48
C GLU A 58 -5.33 -8.47 -5.97
N LEU A 59 -4.18 -8.09 -5.47
CA LEU A 59 -3.89 -8.15 -4.04
C LEU A 59 -4.18 -6.85 -3.30
N ASP A 60 -4.49 -5.78 -4.03
CA ASP A 60 -4.59 -4.44 -3.44
C ASP A 60 -3.34 -4.14 -2.62
N LEU A 61 -2.18 -4.26 -3.25
CA LEU A 61 -0.90 -4.11 -2.58
C LEU A 61 -0.72 -2.69 -2.06
N PRO A 62 -0.16 -2.53 -0.86
CA PRO A 62 0.16 -1.22 -0.32
C PRO A 62 1.41 -0.66 -1.00
N LEU A 63 1.25 -0.15 -2.23
CA LEU A 63 2.36 0.32 -3.04
C LEU A 63 3.17 1.42 -2.39
N TYR A 64 2.52 2.26 -1.59
CA TYR A 64 3.23 3.32 -0.90
C TYR A 64 4.31 2.76 0.01
N GLN A 65 4.02 1.68 0.72
CA GLN A 65 5.02 1.00 1.56
C GLN A 65 6.19 0.45 0.75
N VAL A 66 5.90 -0.03 -0.47
CA VAL A 66 6.93 -0.61 -1.33
C VAL A 66 7.87 0.46 -1.85
N PHE A 67 7.33 1.62 -2.27
CA PHE A 67 8.13 2.68 -2.87
C PHE A 67 8.71 3.67 -1.86
N TYR A 68 8.08 3.80 -0.69
CA TYR A 68 8.52 4.72 0.34
C TYR A 68 8.59 4.01 1.70
N PRO A 69 9.44 2.97 1.80
CA PRO A 69 9.51 2.17 3.03
C PRO A 69 10.05 2.95 4.23
N GLU A 70 10.73 4.05 3.98
CA GLU A 70 11.29 4.90 5.03
C GLU A 70 10.22 5.73 5.76
N VAL A 71 9.01 5.82 5.19
CA VAL A 71 7.92 6.54 5.81
C VAL A 71 7.13 5.58 6.70
N GLU A 72 7.05 5.90 7.99
CA GLU A 72 6.26 5.12 8.92
C GLU A 72 4.79 5.47 8.76
N GLU A 73 4.07 4.56 8.12
CA GLU A 73 2.64 4.74 7.87
C GLU A 73 1.75 3.98 8.84
N ASN A 74 2.35 3.34 9.84
CA ASN A 74 1.63 2.45 10.74
C ASN A 74 1.09 3.16 11.98
N SER A 75 0.63 4.39 11.84
CA SER A 75 -0.09 5.03 12.91
C SER A 75 -1.52 4.48 12.93
N GLU A 76 -1.89 3.84 14.02
CA GLU A 76 -3.26 3.37 14.20
C GLU A 76 -4.24 4.54 14.13
N LEU A 77 -3.85 5.67 14.70
CA LEU A 77 -4.67 6.87 14.67
C LEU A 77 -4.87 7.38 13.25
N LYS A 78 -3.83 7.35 12.43
CA LYS A 78 -3.94 7.73 11.01
C LYS A 78 -4.94 6.83 10.28
N ASN A 79 -4.88 5.53 10.54
CA ASN A 79 -5.80 4.57 9.91
C ASN A 79 -7.24 4.83 10.33
N VAL A 80 -7.48 5.15 11.61
CA VAL A 80 -8.81 5.49 12.11
C VAL A 80 -9.34 6.74 11.41
N LEU A 81 -8.48 7.77 11.26
CA LEU A 81 -8.87 8.99 10.55
C LEU A 81 -9.22 8.72 9.09
N MET A 82 -8.44 7.89 8.43
CA MET A 82 -8.70 7.53 7.03
C MET A 82 -10.03 6.78 6.90
N GLN A 83 -10.33 5.90 7.83
CA GLN A 83 -11.61 5.19 7.84
C GLN A 83 -12.78 6.16 8.05
N GLU A 84 -12.60 7.11 8.93
CA GLU A 84 -13.65 8.10 9.23
C GLU A 84 -14.04 8.91 8.00
N VAL A 85 -13.05 9.30 7.18
CA VAL A 85 -13.33 10.10 5.99
C VAL A 85 -13.69 9.25 4.76
N SER A 86 -13.47 7.96 4.80
CA SER A 86 -13.65 7.09 3.62
C SER A 86 -15.10 7.02 3.14
N SER A 87 -16.07 7.25 4.03
CA SER A 87 -17.48 7.21 3.69
C SER A 87 -18.07 8.60 3.44
N CYS A 88 -17.25 9.64 3.50
CA CYS A 88 -17.73 11.01 3.31
C CYS A 88 -17.97 11.31 1.83
N SER A 89 -18.97 12.13 1.56
CA SER A 89 -19.21 12.66 0.23
C SER A 89 -18.11 13.66 -0.14
N GLU A 90 -18.05 14.01 -1.43
CA GLU A 90 -17.09 15.02 -1.88
C GLU A 90 -17.30 16.36 -1.19
N TYR A 91 -18.55 16.76 -1.01
CA TYR A 91 -18.86 18.00 -0.30
C TYR A 91 -18.36 17.95 1.14
N GLU A 92 -18.65 16.87 1.84
CA GLU A 92 -18.18 16.68 3.21
C GLU A 92 -16.66 16.70 3.31
N MET A 93 -15.98 16.05 2.37
CA MET A 93 -14.52 16.03 2.35
C MET A 93 -13.94 17.42 2.13
N ARG A 94 -14.57 18.24 1.30
CA ARG A 94 -14.12 19.63 1.08
C ARG A 94 -14.22 20.45 2.36
N VAL A 95 -15.31 20.31 3.09
CA VAL A 95 -15.49 21.01 4.36
C VAL A 95 -14.46 20.54 5.37
N ILE A 96 -14.29 19.22 5.50
CA ILE A 96 -13.33 18.64 6.43
C ILE A 96 -11.91 19.11 6.10
N LEU A 97 -11.53 19.10 4.82
CA LEU A 97 -10.21 19.54 4.40
C LEU A 97 -9.95 21.00 4.76
N SER A 98 -10.95 21.86 4.57
CA SER A 98 -10.85 23.27 4.93
C SER A 98 -10.59 23.46 6.41
N VAL A 99 -11.34 22.73 7.25
CA VAL A 99 -11.19 22.78 8.71
C VAL A 99 -9.81 22.24 9.12
N VAL A 100 -9.40 21.12 8.54
CA VAL A 100 -8.11 20.49 8.85
C VAL A 100 -6.96 21.45 8.52
N LYS A 101 -7.00 22.11 7.36
CA LYS A 101 -5.97 23.07 6.99
C LYS A 101 -5.86 24.22 7.98
N SER A 102 -6.99 24.80 8.38
CA SER A 102 -7.02 25.89 9.35
C SER A 102 -6.49 25.45 10.71
N LEU A 103 -6.93 24.28 11.15
CA LEU A 103 -6.52 23.71 12.43
C LEU A 103 -5.02 23.41 12.47
N ARG A 104 -4.48 22.88 11.38
CA ARG A 104 -3.05 22.57 11.32
C ARG A 104 -2.19 23.82 11.45
N VAL A 105 -2.60 24.92 10.85
CA VAL A 105 -1.88 26.19 10.96
C VAL A 105 -1.84 26.64 12.41
N THR A 106 -2.97 26.58 13.10
CA THR A 106 -3.07 26.97 14.52
C THR A 106 -2.22 26.07 15.40
N LEU A 107 -2.31 24.75 15.22
CA LEU A 107 -1.57 23.79 16.02
C LEU A 107 -0.05 23.95 15.82
N LYS A 108 0.38 24.27 14.63
CA LYS A 108 1.78 24.49 14.34
C LYS A 108 2.31 25.72 15.06
N LYS A 109 1.52 26.80 15.10
CA LYS A 109 1.89 28.01 15.84
C LYS A 109 2.03 27.75 17.34
N GLU A 110 1.11 26.98 17.92
CA GLU A 110 1.20 26.62 19.33
C GLU A 110 2.42 25.80 19.65
N LYS A 111 2.79 24.89 18.73
CA LYS A 111 3.97 24.06 18.91
C LYS A 111 5.26 24.87 18.90
N ASP A 112 5.30 25.96 18.13
CA ASP A 112 6.47 26.83 18.00
C ASP A 112 6.60 27.82 19.18
N LEU A 113 5.63 27.87 20.07
CA LEU A 113 5.70 28.65 21.28
C LEU A 113 6.41 27.87 22.39
#